data_7288bbc4b0e4dc0239c94354770dd28e
#
_entry.id   7288bbc4b0e4dc0239c94354770dd28e
#
_cell.length_a   1.000
_cell.length_b   1.000
_cell.length_c   1.000
_cell.angle_alpha   90.00
_cell.angle_beta   90.00
_cell.angle_gamma   90.00
#
_symmetry.space_group_name_H-M   'P 1'
#
loop_
_entity.id
_entity.type
_entity.pdbx_description
1 polymer ?
#
loop_
_entity_poly.entity_id
_entity_poly.type
_entity_poly.pdbx_seq_one_letter_code
_entity_poly.pdbx_strand_id
1 'polypeptide(L)'
;MKVFFINPPFKAEYGKFSRESRSPSIGHSGVLYYPLWLIYAAALVEKEGYTVEFLDAPANRMNNEESLKYVEEKFDETKLIVVDTSTPSIYNDVDFASKIKEKHPEVFVILVGTHPSATPEETLNLNKQIDAVARKEYDNTIKELATAIKNGEDIKQVKGISYRQGDKIIHNEDAE
;
A
#
# COMPACT_ATOMS: atom_id res chain seq x y z
N MET A 1 -10.88 3.68 -14.17
CA MET A 1 -10.07 3.92 -12.96
C MET A 1 -9.31 2.66 -12.60
N LYS A 2 -8.02 2.76 -12.44
CA LYS A 2 -7.12 1.69 -12.03
C LYS A 2 -6.74 1.84 -10.56
N VAL A 3 -6.64 0.71 -9.85
CA VAL A 3 -6.07 0.58 -8.51
C VAL A 3 -4.80 -0.24 -8.62
N PHE A 4 -3.70 0.29 -8.12
CA PHE A 4 -2.40 -0.36 -8.19
C PHE A 4 -1.99 -0.89 -6.82
N PHE A 5 -1.84 -2.19 -6.69
CA PHE A 5 -1.39 -2.88 -5.49
C PHE A 5 0.08 -3.20 -5.59
N ILE A 6 0.85 -2.84 -4.58
CA ILE A 6 2.31 -2.97 -4.59
C ILE A 6 2.80 -3.62 -3.31
N ASN A 7 3.49 -4.76 -3.46
CA ASN A 7 4.41 -5.29 -2.48
C ASN A 7 5.81 -4.75 -2.83
N PRO A 8 6.32 -3.71 -2.13
CA PRO A 8 7.51 -2.99 -2.54
C PRO A 8 8.77 -3.86 -2.50
N PRO A 9 9.82 -3.49 -3.25
CA PRO A 9 11.12 -4.12 -3.12
C PRO A 9 11.72 -3.86 -1.73
N PHE A 10 12.63 -4.72 -1.32
CA PHE A 10 13.41 -4.51 -0.11
C PHE A 10 14.91 -4.64 -0.42
N LYS A 11 15.75 -4.21 0.49
CA LYS A 11 17.19 -4.16 0.31
C LYS A 11 17.76 -5.54 -0.02
N ALA A 12 18.33 -5.69 -1.21
CA ALA A 12 18.82 -6.97 -1.73
C ALA A 12 19.94 -7.58 -0.88
N GLU A 13 20.73 -6.75 -0.19
CA GLU A 13 21.80 -7.19 0.71
C GLU A 13 21.31 -8.04 1.89
N TYR A 14 20.03 -7.90 2.25
CA TYR A 14 19.42 -8.71 3.32
C TYR A 14 18.77 -10.00 2.81
N GLY A 15 18.88 -10.31 1.51
CA GLY A 15 18.27 -11.47 0.90
C GLY A 15 16.80 -11.27 0.58
N LYS A 16 16.02 -12.36 0.53
CA LYS A 16 14.61 -12.30 0.21
C LYS A 16 13.78 -11.95 1.45
N PHE A 17 12.98 -10.90 1.31
CA PHE A 17 12.11 -10.39 2.35
C PHE A 17 10.63 -10.65 2.03
N SER A 18 9.90 -11.19 3.01
CA SER A 18 8.45 -11.39 2.92
C SER A 18 7.76 -10.64 4.06
N ARG A 19 6.79 -9.77 3.73
CA ARG A 19 6.02 -9.00 4.70
C ARG A 19 4.98 -9.84 5.43
N GLU A 20 4.52 -10.92 4.82
CA GLU A 20 3.54 -11.85 5.39
C GLU A 20 4.10 -12.73 6.51
N SER A 21 5.39 -12.85 6.61
CA SER A 21 6.03 -13.62 7.67
C SER A 21 5.93 -12.84 8.99
N ARG A 22 5.36 -13.46 10.03
CA ARG A 22 5.33 -12.88 11.40
C ARG A 22 6.72 -12.67 11.99
N SER A 23 7.69 -13.37 11.48
CA SER A 23 9.10 -13.11 11.70
C SER A 23 9.66 -12.60 10.39
N PRO A 24 10.25 -11.40 10.34
CA PRO A 24 10.92 -10.92 9.15
C PRO A 24 12.13 -11.80 8.90
N SER A 25 11.89 -12.97 8.34
CA SER A 25 12.98 -13.85 7.95
C SER A 25 13.51 -13.36 6.61
N ILE A 26 14.65 -12.75 6.68
CA ILE A 26 15.52 -12.57 5.55
C ILE A 26 16.06 -13.95 5.21
N GLY A 27 15.27 -14.71 4.46
CA GLY A 27 15.57 -16.10 4.18
C GLY A 27 16.56 -16.24 3.06
N HIS A 28 17.72 -16.81 3.32
CA HIS A 28 18.67 -17.25 2.28
C HIS A 28 18.13 -18.44 1.46
N SER A 29 17.06 -19.10 1.92
CA SER A 29 16.50 -20.31 1.32
C SER A 29 15.84 -20.09 -0.06
N GLY A 30 15.60 -18.86 -0.44
CA GLY A 30 14.93 -18.56 -1.70
C GLY A 30 13.40 -18.72 -1.68
N VAL A 31 12.81 -19.19 -0.60
CA VAL A 31 11.37 -19.26 -0.40
C VAL A 31 10.83 -17.88 -0.12
N LEU A 32 9.77 -17.48 -0.85
CA LEU A 32 8.98 -16.29 -0.59
C LEU A 32 7.56 -16.71 -0.28
N TYR A 33 6.98 -16.10 0.73
CA TYR A 33 5.54 -16.12 0.90
C TYR A 33 4.93 -15.02 0.03
N TYR A 34 3.93 -15.35 -0.76
CA TYR A 34 3.21 -14.35 -1.53
C TYR A 34 2.39 -13.43 -0.60
N PRO A 35 2.16 -12.17 -0.97
CA PRO A 35 1.45 -11.20 -0.14
C PRO A 35 -0.06 -11.48 -0.14
N LEU A 36 -0.48 -12.48 0.66
CA LEU A 36 -1.82 -13.06 0.64
C LEU A 36 -2.92 -12.02 0.87
N TRP A 37 -2.77 -11.21 1.91
CA TRP A 37 -3.78 -10.19 2.26
C TRP A 37 -3.90 -9.11 1.20
N LEU A 38 -2.77 -8.70 0.62
CA LEU A 38 -2.77 -7.75 -0.49
C LEU A 38 -3.47 -8.33 -1.73
N ILE A 39 -3.27 -9.62 -2.01
CA ILE A 39 -3.93 -10.33 -3.12
C ILE A 39 -5.44 -10.41 -2.86
N TYR A 40 -5.90 -10.69 -1.64
CA TYR A 40 -7.32 -10.69 -1.31
C TYR A 40 -7.97 -9.33 -1.55
N ALA A 41 -7.34 -8.25 -1.10
CA ALA A 41 -7.83 -6.90 -1.33
C ALA A 41 -7.88 -6.57 -2.84
N ALA A 42 -6.85 -6.94 -3.58
CA ALA A 42 -6.79 -6.75 -5.04
C ALA A 42 -7.91 -7.51 -5.76
N ALA A 43 -8.12 -8.79 -5.40
CA ALA A 43 -9.16 -9.62 -5.99
C ALA A 43 -10.58 -9.09 -5.69
N LEU A 44 -10.79 -8.56 -4.48
CA LEU A 44 -12.07 -7.96 -4.12
C LEU A 44 -12.35 -6.68 -4.94
N VAL A 45 -11.35 -5.83 -5.10
CA VAL A 45 -11.45 -4.61 -5.92
C VAL A 45 -11.68 -4.95 -7.40
N GLU A 46 -10.98 -5.96 -7.93
CA GLU A 46 -11.19 -6.44 -9.31
C GLU A 46 -12.62 -6.96 -9.51
N LYS A 47 -13.14 -7.73 -8.55
CA LYS A 47 -14.52 -8.26 -8.57
C LYS A 47 -15.58 -7.16 -8.63
N GLU A 48 -15.30 -5.99 -8.06
CA GLU A 48 -16.17 -4.79 -8.13
C GLU A 48 -16.03 -4.04 -9.48
N GLY A 49 -15.27 -4.58 -10.43
CA GLY A 49 -15.15 -4.04 -11.78
C GLY A 49 -14.12 -2.94 -11.96
N TYR A 50 -13.17 -2.79 -11.04
CA TYR A 50 -12.03 -1.90 -11.20
C TYR A 50 -10.93 -2.60 -12.02
N THR A 51 -10.17 -1.83 -12.77
CA THR A 51 -8.91 -2.31 -13.34
C THR A 51 -7.89 -2.41 -12.22
N VAL A 52 -7.28 -3.58 -12.05
CA VAL A 52 -6.26 -3.82 -11.03
C VAL A 52 -4.92 -4.06 -11.71
N GLU A 53 -3.89 -3.37 -11.24
CA GLU A 53 -2.49 -3.71 -11.52
C GLU A 53 -1.85 -4.19 -10.22
N PHE A 54 -0.99 -5.22 -10.28
CA PHE A 54 -0.38 -5.82 -9.12
C PHE A 54 1.12 -6.02 -9.33
N LEU A 55 1.93 -5.45 -8.44
CA LEU A 55 3.38 -5.63 -8.43
C LEU A 55 3.81 -6.34 -7.15
N ASP A 56 4.35 -7.56 -7.28
CA ASP A 56 5.14 -8.22 -6.24
C ASP A 56 6.63 -8.08 -6.59
N ALA A 57 7.24 -6.99 -6.17
CA ALA A 57 8.62 -6.66 -6.52
C ALA A 57 9.63 -7.69 -5.96
N PRO A 58 9.49 -8.19 -4.71
CA PRO A 58 10.36 -9.26 -4.21
C PRO A 58 10.31 -10.55 -5.02
N ALA A 59 9.10 -10.98 -5.44
CA ALA A 59 8.94 -12.19 -6.28
C ALA A 59 9.59 -12.01 -7.65
N ASN A 60 9.47 -10.83 -8.23
CA ASN A 60 10.09 -10.47 -9.51
C ASN A 60 11.57 -10.08 -9.38
N ARG A 61 12.14 -10.10 -8.17
CA ARG A 61 13.55 -9.73 -7.88
C ARG A 61 13.92 -8.32 -8.35
N MET A 62 12.94 -7.43 -8.36
CA MET A 62 13.12 -6.04 -8.74
C MET A 62 13.72 -5.23 -7.59
N ASN A 63 14.64 -4.34 -7.92
CA ASN A 63 15.11 -3.29 -7.02
C ASN A 63 14.18 -2.06 -7.06
N ASN A 64 14.51 -1.01 -6.28
CA ASN A 64 13.70 0.21 -6.22
C ASN A 64 13.55 0.91 -7.58
N GLU A 65 14.64 1.03 -8.34
CA GLU A 65 14.64 1.71 -9.63
C GLU A 65 13.78 0.97 -10.66
N GLU A 66 13.97 -0.35 -10.76
CA GLU A 66 13.20 -1.21 -11.65
C GLU A 66 11.71 -1.22 -11.29
N SER A 67 11.40 -1.23 -9.98
CA SER A 67 10.01 -1.21 -9.50
C SER A 67 9.34 0.14 -9.77
N LEU A 68 10.03 1.27 -9.53
CA LEU A 68 9.52 2.59 -9.88
C LEU A 68 9.29 2.74 -11.38
N LYS A 69 10.21 2.22 -12.20
CA LYS A 69 10.05 2.22 -13.65
C LYS A 69 8.82 1.39 -14.08
N TYR A 70 8.62 0.21 -13.49
CA TYR A 70 7.44 -0.61 -13.75
C TYR A 70 6.15 0.14 -13.40
N VAL A 71 6.12 0.82 -12.24
CA VAL A 71 4.97 1.63 -11.84
C VAL A 71 4.69 2.71 -12.88
N GLU A 72 5.71 3.44 -13.35
CA GLU A 72 5.56 4.47 -14.39
C GLU A 72 4.99 3.91 -15.69
N GLU A 73 5.51 2.77 -16.17
CA GLU A 73 5.06 2.13 -17.41
C GLU A 73 3.59 1.66 -17.34
N LYS A 74 3.09 1.38 -16.13
CA LYS A 74 1.73 0.86 -15.89
C LYS A 74 0.78 1.88 -15.24
N PHE A 75 1.26 3.12 -15.02
CA PHE A 75 0.56 4.12 -14.21
C PHE A 75 -0.77 4.59 -14.79
N ASP A 76 -0.95 4.50 -16.10
CA ASP A 76 -2.11 5.04 -16.83
C ASP A 76 -3.45 4.74 -16.12
N GLU A 77 -4.32 5.76 -16.01
CA GLU A 77 -5.61 5.73 -15.29
C GLU A 77 -5.55 5.40 -13.79
N THR A 78 -4.37 5.29 -13.17
CA THR A 78 -4.22 4.99 -11.74
C THR A 78 -4.67 6.17 -10.89
N LYS A 79 -5.57 5.90 -9.93
CA LYS A 79 -6.08 6.89 -8.98
C LYS A 79 -5.82 6.50 -7.52
N LEU A 80 -5.58 5.23 -7.26
CA LEU A 80 -5.30 4.70 -5.94
C LEU A 80 -4.10 3.76 -6.00
N ILE A 81 -3.15 3.98 -5.12
CA ILE A 81 -1.99 3.11 -4.89
C ILE A 81 -2.08 2.54 -3.48
N VAL A 82 -2.04 1.23 -3.39
CA VAL A 82 -2.08 0.46 -2.14
C VAL A 82 -0.72 -0.19 -1.95
N VAL A 83 0.02 0.21 -0.93
CA VAL A 83 1.38 -0.27 -0.66
C VAL A 83 1.39 -1.09 0.61
N ASP A 84 1.80 -2.35 0.48
CA ASP A 84 1.98 -3.26 1.61
C ASP A 84 3.24 -2.90 2.40
N THR A 85 3.15 -2.96 3.73
CA THR A 85 4.28 -2.66 4.60
C THR A 85 4.26 -3.45 5.90
N SER A 86 5.42 -3.54 6.52
CA SER A 86 5.63 -4.21 7.80
C SER A 86 6.62 -3.44 8.66
N THR A 87 6.68 -3.74 9.96
CA THR A 87 7.57 -3.03 10.88
C THR A 87 9.04 -2.99 10.42
N PRO A 88 9.64 -4.08 9.92
CA PRO A 88 11.04 -4.04 9.48
C PRO A 88 11.27 -3.22 8.20
N SER A 89 10.23 -3.00 7.38
CA SER A 89 10.36 -2.36 6.08
C SER A 89 9.76 -0.96 5.99
N ILE A 90 9.11 -0.47 7.05
CA ILE A 90 8.31 0.76 7.03
C ILE A 90 9.03 1.96 6.41
N TYR A 91 10.27 2.23 6.77
CA TYR A 91 11.01 3.39 6.24
C TYR A 91 11.31 3.23 4.74
N ASN A 92 11.65 2.01 4.31
CA ASN A 92 11.87 1.71 2.90
C ASN A 92 10.57 1.85 2.10
N ASP A 93 9.46 1.35 2.64
CA ASP A 93 8.17 1.32 1.93
C ASP A 93 7.55 2.72 1.85
N VAL A 94 7.71 3.54 2.90
CA VAL A 94 7.31 4.95 2.90
C VAL A 94 8.14 5.74 1.89
N ASP A 95 9.47 5.55 1.84
CA ASP A 95 10.33 6.20 0.84
C ASP A 95 9.93 5.81 -0.58
N PHE A 96 9.66 4.53 -0.83
CA PHE A 96 9.20 4.05 -2.13
C PHE A 96 7.86 4.68 -2.53
N ALA A 97 6.87 4.66 -1.63
CA ALA A 97 5.55 5.22 -1.86
C ALA A 97 5.60 6.74 -2.09
N SER A 98 6.43 7.46 -1.33
CA SER A 98 6.59 8.90 -1.48
C SER A 98 7.17 9.30 -2.84
N LYS A 99 8.11 8.53 -3.39
CA LYS A 99 8.67 8.75 -4.73
C LYS A 99 7.63 8.62 -5.84
N ILE A 100 6.66 7.72 -5.67
CA ILE A 100 5.54 7.62 -6.61
C ILE A 100 4.66 8.88 -6.49
N LYS A 101 4.31 9.26 -5.27
CA LYS A 101 3.47 10.44 -5.01
C LYS A 101 4.11 11.75 -5.48
N GLU A 102 5.43 11.89 -5.37
CA GLU A 102 6.17 13.06 -5.89
C GLU A 102 6.02 13.23 -7.40
N LYS A 103 6.00 12.13 -8.15
CA LYS A 103 5.79 12.16 -9.60
C LYS A 103 4.32 12.31 -9.99
N HIS A 104 3.42 11.78 -9.17
CA HIS A 104 1.98 11.75 -9.41
C HIS A 104 1.22 12.35 -8.22
N PRO A 105 1.29 13.67 -8.00
CA PRO A 105 0.69 14.32 -6.81
C PRO A 105 -0.81 14.10 -6.65
N GLU A 106 -1.52 13.83 -7.75
CA GLU A 106 -2.95 13.62 -7.78
C GLU A 106 -3.39 12.20 -7.37
N VAL A 107 -2.48 11.22 -7.36
CA VAL A 107 -2.82 9.85 -6.97
C VAL A 107 -3.01 9.76 -5.45
N PHE A 108 -3.97 8.98 -5.01
CA PHE A 108 -4.14 8.69 -3.58
C PHE A 108 -3.25 7.52 -3.17
N VAL A 109 -2.42 7.71 -2.15
CA VAL A 109 -1.48 6.70 -1.65
C VAL A 109 -1.86 6.26 -0.25
N ILE A 110 -2.16 4.97 -0.08
CA ILE A 110 -2.47 4.35 1.20
C ILE A 110 -1.49 3.23 1.53
N LEU A 111 -1.02 3.20 2.77
CA LEU A 111 -0.23 2.09 3.29
C LEU A 111 -1.14 1.10 4.02
N VAL A 112 -0.86 -0.19 3.83
CA VAL A 112 -1.57 -1.30 4.48
C VAL A 112 -0.59 -2.24 5.16
N GLY A 113 -1.09 -3.10 6.03
CA GLY A 113 -0.29 -4.11 6.71
C GLY A 113 -0.20 -3.91 8.23
N THR A 114 0.66 -4.68 8.88
CA THR A 114 0.67 -4.78 10.34
C THR A 114 1.19 -3.53 11.04
N HIS A 115 2.20 -2.87 10.47
CA HIS A 115 2.79 -1.67 11.08
C HIS A 115 1.82 -0.48 11.08
N PRO A 116 1.27 -0.03 9.94
CA PRO A 116 0.33 1.09 9.92
C PRO A 116 -0.96 0.80 10.69
N SER A 117 -1.35 -0.46 10.80
CA SER A 117 -2.49 -0.85 11.61
C SER A 117 -2.25 -0.63 13.11
N ALA A 118 -1.04 -0.92 13.57
CA ALA A 118 -0.65 -0.77 14.98
C ALA A 118 -0.31 0.68 15.37
N THR A 119 0.33 1.41 14.46
CA THR A 119 0.88 2.76 14.70
C THR A 119 0.50 3.75 13.59
N PRO A 120 -0.80 4.02 13.36
CA PRO A 120 -1.26 4.82 12.23
C PRO A 120 -0.73 6.27 12.23
N GLU A 121 -0.70 6.92 13.39
CA GLU A 121 -0.19 8.29 13.50
C GLU A 121 1.32 8.38 13.25
N GLU A 122 2.09 7.45 13.84
CA GLU A 122 3.53 7.38 13.63
C GLU A 122 3.83 7.18 12.14
N THR A 123 3.15 6.22 11.51
CA THR A 123 3.30 5.94 10.07
C THR A 123 3.02 7.16 9.20
N LEU A 124 1.90 7.83 9.42
CA LEU A 124 1.55 9.04 8.67
C LEU A 124 2.53 10.20 8.90
N ASN A 125 3.15 10.27 10.07
CA ASN A 125 4.13 11.30 10.39
C ASN A 125 5.54 11.03 9.80
N LEU A 126 5.81 9.83 9.29
CA LEU A 126 7.08 9.55 8.60
C LEU A 126 7.24 10.35 7.31
N ASN A 127 6.15 10.55 6.55
CA ASN A 127 6.20 11.33 5.33
C ASN A 127 4.83 11.92 4.98
N LYS A 128 4.78 13.22 4.69
CA LYS A 128 3.55 13.95 4.34
C LYS A 128 2.97 13.55 2.96
N GLN A 129 3.72 12.84 2.15
CA GLN A 129 3.28 12.32 0.84
C GLN A 129 2.33 11.12 0.97
N ILE A 130 2.24 10.52 2.17
CA ILE A 130 1.30 9.43 2.42
C ILE A 130 -0.04 10.03 2.82
N ASP A 131 -1.09 9.72 2.06
CA ASP A 131 -2.44 10.29 2.27
C ASP A 131 -3.19 9.59 3.41
N ALA A 132 -3.06 8.24 3.49
CA ALA A 132 -3.77 7.45 4.48
C ALA A 132 -3.03 6.15 4.85
N VAL A 133 -3.53 5.53 5.91
CA VAL A 133 -3.20 4.14 6.29
C VAL A 133 -4.48 3.38 6.56
N ALA A 134 -4.52 2.09 6.23
CA ALA A 134 -5.60 1.21 6.63
C ALA A 134 -5.24 0.46 7.92
N ARG A 135 -6.23 0.32 8.79
CA ARG A 135 -6.12 -0.38 10.06
C ARG A 135 -6.82 -1.73 10.01
N LYS A 136 -6.27 -2.71 10.72
CA LYS A 136 -6.82 -4.08 10.82
C LYS A 136 -6.91 -4.79 9.46
N GLU A 137 -7.97 -5.55 9.23
CA GLU A 137 -8.25 -6.14 7.93
C GLU A 137 -8.73 -5.06 6.96
N TYR A 138 -8.13 -4.99 5.79
CA TYR A 138 -8.24 -3.84 4.91
C TYR A 138 -8.87 -4.12 3.54
N ASP A 139 -9.22 -5.35 3.24
CA ASP A 139 -9.78 -5.74 1.94
C ASP A 139 -11.07 -4.97 1.61
N ASN A 140 -12.04 -4.96 2.52
CA ASN A 140 -13.26 -4.17 2.38
C ASN A 140 -12.99 -2.66 2.45
N THR A 141 -12.09 -2.24 3.33
CA THR A 141 -11.68 -0.83 3.47
C THR A 141 -11.13 -0.28 2.14
N ILE A 142 -10.25 -1.04 1.46
CA ILE A 142 -9.69 -0.62 0.16
C ILE A 142 -10.76 -0.60 -0.94
N LYS A 143 -11.68 -1.55 -0.94
CA LYS A 143 -12.83 -1.55 -1.86
C LYS A 143 -13.70 -0.29 -1.68
N GLU A 144 -14.05 0.05 -0.44
CA GLU A 144 -14.85 1.24 -0.14
C GLU A 144 -14.09 2.53 -0.48
N LEU A 145 -12.79 2.59 -0.18
CA LEU A 145 -11.95 3.73 -0.55
C LEU A 145 -11.87 3.91 -2.07
N ALA A 146 -11.70 2.82 -2.83
CA ALA A 146 -11.69 2.87 -4.28
C ALA A 146 -13.02 3.41 -4.83
N THR A 147 -14.14 3.04 -4.20
CA THR A 147 -15.47 3.52 -4.56
C THR A 147 -15.63 5.00 -4.25
N ALA A 148 -15.23 5.44 -3.07
CA ALA A 148 -15.27 6.85 -2.68
C ALA A 148 -14.44 7.73 -3.63
N ILE A 149 -13.21 7.30 -3.95
CA ILE A 149 -12.33 8.02 -4.89
C ILE A 149 -12.96 8.09 -6.30
N LYS A 150 -13.51 6.99 -6.80
CA LYS A 150 -14.14 6.94 -8.12
C LYS A 150 -15.32 7.89 -8.24
N ASN A 151 -16.12 7.96 -7.19
CA ASN A 151 -17.34 8.77 -7.16
C ASN A 151 -17.09 10.22 -6.73
N GLY A 152 -15.88 10.57 -6.28
CA GLY A 152 -15.59 11.88 -5.70
C GLY A 152 -16.28 12.10 -4.34
N GLU A 153 -16.52 11.03 -3.60
CA GLU A 153 -17.15 11.06 -2.28
C GLU A 153 -16.15 11.39 -1.17
N ASP A 154 -16.66 11.87 -0.02
CA ASP A 154 -15.80 12.19 1.12
C ASP A 154 -15.30 10.89 1.79
N ILE A 155 -13.99 10.72 1.85
CA ILE A 155 -13.34 9.56 2.49
C ILE A 155 -13.60 9.47 4.00
N LYS A 156 -14.17 10.48 4.62
CA LYS A 156 -14.60 10.47 6.03
C LYS A 156 -15.58 9.33 6.35
N GLN A 157 -16.28 8.82 5.35
CA GLN A 157 -17.22 7.73 5.52
C GLN A 157 -16.58 6.34 5.39
N VAL A 158 -15.34 6.25 4.88
CA VAL A 158 -14.64 4.98 4.71
C VAL A 158 -14.12 4.48 6.05
N LYS A 159 -14.68 3.38 6.53
CA LYS A 159 -14.25 2.77 7.79
C LYS A 159 -12.85 2.17 7.68
N GLY A 160 -12.16 2.09 8.81
CA GLY A 160 -10.86 1.43 8.91
C GLY A 160 -9.68 2.23 8.39
N ILE A 161 -9.84 3.50 7.97
CA ILE A 161 -8.71 4.35 7.58
C ILE A 161 -8.35 5.38 8.64
N SER A 162 -7.08 5.74 8.67
CA SER A 162 -6.59 6.99 9.24
C SER A 162 -5.94 7.79 8.14
N TYR A 163 -6.23 9.08 8.05
CA TYR A 163 -5.78 9.91 6.94
C TYR A 163 -5.41 11.33 7.38
N ARG A 164 -4.68 12.01 6.52
CA ARG A 164 -4.26 13.40 6.76
C ARG A 164 -5.29 14.37 6.23
N GLN A 165 -5.68 15.33 7.09
CA GLN A 165 -6.49 16.47 6.72
C GLN A 165 -5.77 17.76 7.16
N GLY A 166 -5.06 18.39 6.24
CA GLY A 166 -4.14 19.48 6.60
C GLY A 166 -3.04 18.98 7.54
N ASP A 167 -2.88 19.64 8.67
CA ASP A 167 -1.88 19.23 9.70
C ASP A 167 -2.42 18.22 10.73
N LYS A 168 -3.69 17.79 10.59
CA LYS A 168 -4.31 16.85 11.52
C LYS A 168 -4.39 15.45 10.90
N ILE A 169 -4.27 14.46 11.76
CA ILE A 169 -4.58 13.07 11.44
C ILE A 169 -5.97 12.76 12.00
N ILE A 170 -6.81 12.23 11.13
CA ILE A 170 -8.19 11.85 11.43
C ILE A 170 -8.29 10.33 11.41
N HIS A 171 -8.96 9.77 12.40
CA HIS A 171 -9.26 8.35 12.47
C HIS A 171 -10.75 8.15 12.25
N ASN A 172 -11.11 7.47 11.19
CA ASN A 172 -12.49 7.03 10.99
C ASN A 172 -12.83 5.86 11.93
N GLU A 173 -14.11 5.51 12.03
CA GLU A 173 -14.52 4.30 12.73
C GLU A 173 -13.74 3.08 12.23
N ASP A 174 -13.51 2.11 13.10
CA ASP A 174 -12.91 0.84 12.69
C ASP A 174 -13.85 0.08 11.75
N ALA A 175 -13.28 -0.62 10.79
CA ALA A 175 -14.00 -1.62 10.01
C ALA A 175 -14.34 -2.82 10.91
N GLU A 176 -15.50 -3.46 10.65
CA GLU A 176 -15.96 -4.67 11.37
C GLU A 176 -15.14 -5.89 10.97
#